data_cba5f3217ebb467f284c362162045c8e
#
_entry.id   cba5f3217ebb467f284c362162045c8e
#
_cell.length_a   1.000
_cell.length_b   1.000
_cell.length_c   1.000
_cell.angle_alpha   90.00
_cell.angle_beta   90.00
_cell.angle_gamma   90.00
#
_symmetry.space_group_name_H-M   'P 1'
#
loop_
_entity.id
_entity.type
_entity.pdbx_description
1 polymer ?
#
loop_
_entity_poly.entity_id
_entity_poly.type
_entity_poly.pdbx_seq_one_letter_code
_entity_poly.pdbx_strand_id
1 'polypeptide(L)'
;SDGECDCDGNVLDECGVCGGDGAVFGDTGCCEIELDECKICNGPGAIFECGCADIPLGQLSEPPNWEVNENDYETNSGVTAIVYIDGDVQGGADDILAAFGPDGSVRGVASPAGDIPVPPSPYFGLNHYNITVYGNLSEAGSTFTFKYYSDSLYSVFDIAETIVFAPPAAVGDVMDPLMLHGSSTVDVVLSLATGWNWISINAVTGNDSLHSLLGPLGAGAEYITSQYDGFSNYYDDYGWYGSLVGLDVEAMYMLQMKHDDNLVVTGMAVDVASTPISLFEGWNWIGYLPQESDTLHHALSSVGDGATYITSQYNGFSNYYDGF
;
A
#
# COMPACT_ATOMS: atom_id res chain seq x y z
N SER A 1 61.76 -11.99 -5.85
CA SER A 1 61.25 -11.16 -6.94
C SER A 1 60.22 -10.20 -6.39
N ASP A 2 60.43 -8.92 -6.76
CA ASP A 2 59.58 -7.85 -6.22
C ASP A 2 58.20 -7.90 -6.90
N GLY A 3 57.14 -8.16 -6.11
CA GLY A 3 55.77 -8.04 -6.53
C GLY A 3 54.98 -9.37 -6.72
N GLU A 4 55.66 -10.53 -6.62
CA GLU A 4 54.99 -11.83 -6.69
C GLU A 4 54.38 -12.19 -5.33
N CYS A 5 53.14 -12.70 -5.35
CA CYS A 5 52.37 -13.04 -4.15
C CYS A 5 52.41 -14.55 -3.82
N ASP A 6 52.94 -15.39 -4.76
CA ASP A 6 53.14 -16.82 -4.56
C ASP A 6 54.44 -17.35 -5.23
N CYS A 7 54.66 -18.66 -5.13
CA CYS A 7 55.87 -19.31 -5.71
C CYS A 7 55.72 -19.63 -7.20
N ASP A 8 54.57 -19.40 -7.80
CA ASP A 8 54.24 -19.68 -9.21
C ASP A 8 54.39 -18.41 -10.09
N GLY A 9 54.76 -17.27 -9.48
CA GLY A 9 55.00 -16.03 -10.16
C GLY A 9 53.78 -15.15 -10.37
N ASN A 10 52.67 -15.43 -9.65
CA ASN A 10 51.48 -14.59 -9.69
C ASN A 10 51.72 -13.29 -8.94
N VAL A 11 51.02 -12.24 -9.40
CA VAL A 11 50.98 -10.92 -8.76
C VAL A 11 49.59 -10.68 -8.16
N LEU A 12 49.53 -9.83 -7.16
CA LEU A 12 48.25 -9.38 -6.64
C LEU A 12 47.52 -8.56 -7.72
N ASP A 13 46.27 -8.91 -7.97
CA ASP A 13 45.39 -8.07 -8.77
C ASP A 13 44.97 -6.79 -7.99
N GLU A 14 44.18 -5.92 -8.60
CA GLU A 14 43.70 -4.68 -7.99
C GLU A 14 42.70 -4.94 -6.83
N CYS A 15 42.20 -6.17 -6.68
CA CYS A 15 41.38 -6.62 -5.57
C CYS A 15 42.19 -7.26 -4.43
N GLY A 16 43.50 -7.31 -4.55
CA GLY A 16 44.41 -7.92 -3.57
C GLY A 16 44.40 -9.46 -3.59
N VAL A 17 43.87 -10.08 -4.65
CA VAL A 17 43.83 -11.53 -4.83
C VAL A 17 45.03 -11.95 -5.63
N CYS A 18 45.80 -12.94 -5.13
CA CYS A 18 46.99 -13.46 -5.81
C CYS A 18 46.59 -14.26 -7.06
N GLY A 19 47.00 -13.78 -8.24
CA GLY A 19 46.62 -14.38 -9.52
C GLY A 19 45.17 -14.25 -9.89
N GLY A 20 44.43 -13.30 -9.29
CA GLY A 20 43.04 -13.01 -9.58
C GLY A 20 42.84 -12.28 -10.91
N ASP A 21 41.59 -12.30 -11.39
CA ASP A 21 41.17 -11.67 -12.65
C ASP A 21 40.89 -10.16 -12.52
N GLY A 22 41.11 -9.57 -11.34
CA GLY A 22 40.83 -8.16 -11.04
C GLY A 22 39.35 -7.86 -10.76
N ALA A 23 38.98 -6.60 -10.93
CA ALA A 23 37.59 -6.17 -10.73
C ALA A 23 36.70 -6.65 -11.87
N VAL A 24 36.02 -7.77 -11.66
CA VAL A 24 35.23 -8.47 -12.69
C VAL A 24 33.74 -8.20 -12.66
N PHE A 25 33.22 -7.40 -11.67
CA PHE A 25 31.81 -7.13 -11.55
C PHE A 25 31.42 -5.73 -12.06
N GLY A 26 30.72 -5.71 -13.21
CA GLY A 26 30.13 -4.52 -13.83
C GLY A 26 31.16 -3.50 -14.37
N ASP A 27 30.63 -2.41 -14.91
CA ASP A 27 31.45 -1.28 -15.42
C ASP A 27 32.08 -0.42 -14.29
N THR A 28 31.91 -0.80 -13.03
CA THR A 28 32.30 -0.02 -11.84
C THR A 28 33.62 -0.45 -11.20
N GLY A 29 34.24 -1.54 -11.68
CA GLY A 29 35.52 -2.01 -11.16
C GLY A 29 35.48 -2.52 -9.72
N CYS A 30 34.42 -3.21 -9.33
CA CYS A 30 34.21 -3.77 -8.01
C CYS A 30 34.79 -5.16 -7.86
N CYS A 31 35.46 -5.41 -6.74
CA CYS A 31 35.95 -6.73 -6.36
C CYS A 31 34.83 -7.58 -5.74
N GLU A 32 34.89 -8.90 -5.94
CA GLU A 32 33.88 -9.82 -5.39
C GLU A 32 33.77 -9.72 -3.85
N ILE A 33 34.89 -9.44 -3.18
CA ILE A 33 34.95 -9.27 -1.70
C ILE A 33 34.28 -7.97 -1.23
N GLU A 34 34.08 -7.01 -2.13
CA GLU A 34 33.41 -5.72 -1.85
C GLU A 34 31.94 -5.73 -2.17
N LEU A 35 31.44 -6.83 -2.74
CA LEU A 35 30.01 -7.02 -2.97
C LEU A 35 29.32 -7.37 -1.66
N ASP A 36 28.25 -6.63 -1.36
CA ASP A 36 27.32 -7.04 -0.31
C ASP A 36 26.47 -8.25 -0.74
N GLU A 37 25.60 -8.73 0.13
CA GLU A 37 24.68 -9.83 -0.16
C GLU A 37 23.71 -9.52 -1.30
N CYS A 38 23.52 -8.24 -1.62
CA CYS A 38 22.71 -7.75 -2.75
C CYS A 38 23.53 -7.61 -4.04
N LYS A 39 24.80 -8.00 -4.04
CA LYS A 39 25.75 -7.84 -5.16
C LYS A 39 25.96 -6.38 -5.58
N ILE A 40 25.85 -5.47 -4.62
CA ILE A 40 26.14 -4.05 -4.78
C ILE A 40 27.52 -3.76 -4.18
N CYS A 41 28.36 -3.09 -4.96
CA CYS A 41 29.71 -2.72 -4.56
C CYS A 41 29.71 -1.77 -3.37
N ASN A 42 30.30 -2.18 -2.24
CA ASN A 42 30.27 -1.46 -0.96
C ASN A 42 28.83 -1.06 -0.52
N GLY A 43 27.87 -1.88 -0.89
CA GLY A 43 26.46 -1.66 -0.55
C GLY A 43 26.18 -1.89 0.94
N PRO A 44 25.05 -1.40 1.43
CA PRO A 44 24.64 -1.54 2.84
C PRO A 44 24.10 -2.95 3.19
N GLY A 45 24.08 -3.88 2.23
CA GLY A 45 23.47 -5.20 2.37
C GLY A 45 21.98 -5.22 2.13
N ALA A 46 21.31 -6.29 2.57
CA ALA A 46 19.85 -6.42 2.54
C ALA A 46 19.22 -5.52 3.60
N ILE A 47 19.00 -4.26 3.26
CA ILE A 47 18.41 -3.23 4.14
C ILE A 47 16.88 -3.16 4.07
N PHE A 48 16.27 -3.84 3.08
CA PHE A 48 14.83 -3.89 2.93
C PHE A 48 14.29 -5.18 3.55
N GLU A 49 13.04 -5.18 4.01
CA GLU A 49 12.40 -6.35 4.61
C GLU A 49 12.38 -7.58 3.67
N CYS A 50 12.28 -7.35 2.36
CA CYS A 50 12.37 -8.39 1.34
C CYS A 50 13.81 -8.66 0.85
N GLY A 51 14.83 -8.22 1.58
CA GLY A 51 16.22 -8.42 1.23
C GLY A 51 16.83 -7.28 0.41
N CYS A 52 17.24 -7.56 -0.84
CA CYS A 52 17.98 -6.63 -1.69
C CYS A 52 17.13 -5.73 -2.58
N ALA A 53 15.82 -5.98 -2.63
CA ALA A 53 14.88 -5.18 -3.39
C ALA A 53 13.98 -4.39 -2.44
N ASP A 54 13.76 -3.12 -2.76
CA ASP A 54 12.74 -2.33 -2.10
C ASP A 54 11.36 -2.94 -2.38
N ILE A 55 10.51 -3.01 -1.34
CA ILE A 55 9.10 -3.36 -1.53
C ILE A 55 8.43 -2.10 -2.05
N PRO A 56 7.78 -2.15 -3.21
CA PRO A 56 7.01 -0.99 -3.67
C PRO A 56 6.02 -0.54 -2.59
N LEU A 57 5.88 0.76 -2.41
CA LEU A 57 4.94 1.33 -1.44
C LEU A 57 3.54 0.74 -1.66
N GLY A 58 2.87 0.34 -0.58
CA GLY A 58 1.58 -0.32 -0.62
C GLY A 58 1.63 -1.85 -0.73
N GLN A 59 2.82 -2.47 -0.76
CA GLN A 59 2.96 -3.92 -0.71
C GLN A 59 3.24 -4.42 0.71
N LEU A 60 2.79 -5.63 1.01
CA LEU A 60 3.04 -6.29 2.28
C LEU A 60 4.36 -7.06 2.25
N SER A 61 5.07 -7.09 3.38
CA SER A 61 6.27 -7.94 3.55
C SER A 61 5.92 -9.42 3.70
N GLU A 62 4.74 -9.72 4.25
CA GLU A 62 4.23 -11.06 4.48
C GLU A 62 2.74 -11.15 4.13
N PRO A 63 2.22 -12.34 3.76
CA PRO A 63 0.80 -12.54 3.56
C PRO A 63 -0.01 -12.19 4.81
N PRO A 64 -1.23 -11.66 4.66
CA PRO A 64 -2.07 -11.36 5.81
C PRO A 64 -2.43 -12.63 6.58
N ASN A 65 -2.33 -12.57 7.90
CA ASN A 65 -2.71 -13.69 8.77
C ASN A 65 -4.24 -13.73 8.94
N TRP A 66 -4.97 -14.06 7.87
CA TRP A 66 -6.41 -14.23 7.91
C TRP A 66 -6.75 -15.66 8.29
N GLU A 67 -7.35 -15.80 9.46
CA GLU A 67 -7.78 -17.09 9.99
C GLU A 67 -9.23 -17.02 10.49
N VAL A 68 -9.97 -18.10 10.32
CA VAL A 68 -11.31 -18.26 10.87
C VAL A 68 -11.39 -19.55 11.67
N ASN A 69 -11.91 -19.47 12.90
CA ASN A 69 -12.25 -20.65 13.66
C ASN A 69 -13.75 -20.94 13.45
N GLU A 70 -14.04 -21.96 12.65
CA GLU A 70 -15.39 -22.36 12.28
C GLU A 70 -16.28 -22.70 13.50
N ASN A 71 -15.67 -23.14 14.61
CA ASN A 71 -16.39 -23.52 15.83
C ASN A 71 -16.96 -22.33 16.62
N ASP A 72 -16.56 -21.12 16.27
CA ASP A 72 -17.08 -19.87 16.90
C ASP A 72 -18.41 -19.44 16.32
N TYR A 73 -18.91 -20.14 15.26
CA TYR A 73 -20.09 -19.77 14.51
C TYR A 73 -21.13 -20.89 14.45
N GLU A 74 -22.43 -20.50 14.39
CA GLU A 74 -23.55 -21.44 14.39
C GLU A 74 -23.88 -22.01 13.02
N THR A 75 -23.49 -21.30 11.94
CA THR A 75 -23.94 -21.62 10.58
C THR A 75 -22.97 -21.07 9.54
N ASN A 76 -23.18 -21.42 8.27
CA ASN A 76 -22.37 -20.94 7.16
C ASN A 76 -23.15 -20.84 5.85
N SER A 77 -22.57 -20.18 4.87
CA SER A 77 -23.00 -20.10 3.47
C SER A 77 -21.80 -20.36 2.56
N GLY A 78 -21.99 -21.13 1.50
CA GLY A 78 -20.97 -21.31 0.46
C GLY A 78 -21.01 -20.16 -0.54
N VAL A 79 -19.87 -19.71 -0.99
CA VAL A 79 -19.74 -18.72 -2.08
C VAL A 79 -18.81 -19.27 -3.14
N THR A 80 -19.26 -19.30 -4.40
CA THR A 80 -18.40 -19.57 -5.55
C THR A 80 -18.18 -18.25 -6.29
N ALA A 81 -16.91 -17.84 -6.43
CA ALA A 81 -16.57 -16.51 -6.97
C ALA A 81 -15.40 -16.56 -7.96
N ILE A 82 -15.34 -15.58 -8.84
CA ILE A 82 -14.16 -15.24 -9.65
C ILE A 82 -13.71 -13.86 -9.22
N VAL A 83 -12.41 -13.68 -8.99
CA VAL A 83 -11.82 -12.40 -8.58
C VAL A 83 -11.18 -11.73 -9.78
N TYR A 84 -11.45 -10.44 -9.94
CA TYR A 84 -10.85 -9.56 -10.92
C TYR A 84 -10.15 -8.39 -10.20
N ILE A 85 -8.90 -8.13 -10.53
CA ILE A 85 -8.19 -6.91 -10.11
C ILE A 85 -7.86 -6.13 -11.38
N ASP A 86 -8.31 -4.88 -11.44
CA ASP A 86 -8.15 -4.00 -12.63
C ASP A 86 -8.67 -4.63 -13.93
N GLY A 87 -9.64 -5.55 -13.84
CA GLY A 87 -10.24 -6.26 -14.96
C GLY A 87 -9.58 -7.59 -15.33
N ASP A 88 -8.45 -7.95 -14.74
CA ASP A 88 -7.75 -9.20 -14.96
C ASP A 88 -8.16 -10.26 -13.93
N VAL A 89 -8.43 -11.48 -14.40
CA VAL A 89 -8.76 -12.63 -13.54
C VAL A 89 -7.58 -13.02 -12.67
N GLN A 90 -7.82 -13.18 -11.39
CA GLN A 90 -6.84 -13.55 -10.39
C GLN A 90 -6.92 -15.04 -10.02
N GLY A 91 -5.83 -15.60 -9.47
CA GLY A 91 -5.80 -17.00 -9.06
C GLY A 91 -4.39 -17.59 -9.00
N GLY A 92 -3.42 -16.82 -8.55
CA GLY A 92 -2.09 -17.30 -8.20
C GLY A 92 -2.17 -18.35 -7.09
N ALA A 93 -1.23 -19.30 -7.04
CA ALA A 93 -1.30 -20.46 -6.14
C ALA A 93 -1.36 -20.06 -4.65
N ASP A 94 -0.73 -18.95 -4.29
CA ASP A 94 -0.61 -18.46 -2.92
C ASP A 94 -1.52 -17.23 -2.65
N ASP A 95 -2.39 -16.88 -3.61
CA ASP A 95 -3.40 -15.85 -3.45
C ASP A 95 -4.48 -16.27 -2.44
N ILE A 96 -5.04 -15.29 -1.73
CA ILE A 96 -6.02 -15.54 -0.66
C ILE A 96 -7.26 -14.64 -0.85
N LEU A 97 -8.43 -15.25 -0.89
CA LEU A 97 -9.72 -14.55 -0.77
C LEU A 97 -10.24 -14.69 0.65
N ALA A 98 -10.58 -13.58 1.30
CA ALA A 98 -11.17 -13.59 2.63
C ALA A 98 -12.51 -12.85 2.68
N ALA A 99 -13.43 -13.35 3.50
CA ALA A 99 -14.72 -12.72 3.81
C ALA A 99 -14.70 -12.15 5.23
N PHE A 100 -15.35 -11.01 5.44
CA PHE A 100 -15.42 -10.29 6.70
C PHE A 100 -16.86 -10.03 7.12
N GLY A 101 -17.14 -10.21 8.39
CA GLY A 101 -18.43 -9.89 8.98
C GLY A 101 -18.64 -8.40 9.22
N PRO A 102 -19.83 -7.99 9.68
CA PRO A 102 -20.15 -6.59 9.95
C PRO A 102 -19.34 -5.97 11.08
N ASP A 103 -18.68 -6.80 11.90
CA ASP A 103 -17.77 -6.42 12.98
C ASP A 103 -16.30 -6.33 12.54
N GLY A 104 -16.02 -6.55 11.23
CA GLY A 104 -14.68 -6.56 10.66
C GLY A 104 -13.86 -7.82 10.92
N SER A 105 -14.41 -8.83 11.63
CA SER A 105 -13.70 -10.09 11.85
C SER A 105 -13.74 -10.99 10.63
N VAL A 106 -12.67 -11.81 10.47
CA VAL A 106 -12.57 -12.80 9.38
C VAL A 106 -13.64 -13.86 9.55
N ARG A 107 -14.40 -14.12 8.49
CA ARG A 107 -15.52 -15.05 8.47
C ARG A 107 -15.35 -16.21 7.47
N GLY A 108 -14.33 -16.16 6.67
CA GLY A 108 -13.99 -17.20 5.72
C GLY A 108 -12.69 -16.88 5.02
N VAL A 109 -11.95 -17.93 4.63
CA VAL A 109 -10.70 -17.81 3.89
C VAL A 109 -10.68 -18.91 2.84
N ALA A 110 -10.24 -18.62 1.64
CA ALA A 110 -10.08 -19.57 0.55
C ALA A 110 -8.84 -19.29 -0.29
N SER A 111 -8.16 -20.35 -0.68
CA SER A 111 -7.18 -20.34 -1.76
C SER A 111 -7.85 -20.64 -3.10
N PRO A 112 -7.20 -20.38 -4.25
CA PRO A 112 -7.73 -20.71 -5.56
C PRO A 112 -8.14 -22.17 -5.69
N ALA A 113 -9.33 -22.43 -6.19
CA ALA A 113 -9.85 -23.78 -6.41
C ALA A 113 -9.41 -24.38 -7.76
N GLY A 114 -8.69 -23.61 -8.56
CA GLY A 114 -8.28 -23.93 -9.93
C GLY A 114 -9.29 -23.48 -10.98
N ASP A 115 -9.06 -23.89 -12.23
CA ASP A 115 -9.91 -23.49 -13.34
C ASP A 115 -11.29 -24.16 -13.28
N ILE A 116 -12.32 -23.43 -13.66
CA ILE A 116 -13.67 -24.00 -13.80
C ILE A 116 -13.64 -25.12 -14.85
N PRO A 117 -13.90 -26.40 -14.44
CA PRO A 117 -13.63 -27.56 -15.30
C PRO A 117 -14.80 -27.95 -16.23
N VAL A 118 -15.92 -27.24 -16.15
CA VAL A 118 -17.18 -27.71 -16.75
C VAL A 118 -17.55 -26.91 -18.00
N PRO A 119 -17.36 -27.44 -19.25
CA PRO A 119 -18.12 -26.99 -20.38
C PRO A 119 -19.58 -27.44 -20.22
N PRO A 120 -20.62 -26.61 -20.44
CA PRO A 120 -20.61 -25.36 -21.19
C PRO A 120 -20.59 -24.09 -20.34
N SER A 121 -19.97 -24.05 -19.15
CA SER A 121 -19.86 -22.81 -18.40
C SER A 121 -19.26 -21.72 -19.27
N PRO A 122 -19.84 -20.50 -19.30
CA PRO A 122 -19.25 -19.34 -19.98
C PRO A 122 -17.92 -18.92 -19.35
N TYR A 123 -17.61 -19.41 -18.15
CA TYR A 123 -16.39 -19.14 -17.36
C TYR A 123 -15.40 -20.31 -17.37
N PHE A 124 -15.59 -21.28 -18.29
CA PHE A 124 -14.70 -22.41 -18.45
C PHE A 124 -13.23 -21.97 -18.64
N GLY A 125 -12.33 -22.54 -17.84
CA GLY A 125 -10.91 -22.23 -17.86
C GLY A 125 -10.51 -20.97 -17.10
N LEU A 126 -11.45 -20.27 -16.43
CA LEU A 126 -11.11 -19.20 -15.50
C LEU A 126 -10.93 -19.76 -14.09
N ASN A 127 -9.93 -19.24 -13.37
CA ASN A 127 -9.73 -19.59 -11.98
C ASN A 127 -10.89 -19.08 -11.11
N HIS A 128 -11.24 -19.85 -10.08
CA HIS A 128 -12.33 -19.50 -9.17
C HIS A 128 -11.97 -19.84 -7.72
N TYR A 129 -12.79 -19.34 -6.82
CA TYR A 129 -12.69 -19.54 -5.38
C TYR A 129 -13.97 -20.16 -4.84
N ASN A 130 -13.82 -21.16 -3.96
CA ASN A 130 -14.92 -21.72 -3.18
C ASN A 130 -14.67 -21.35 -1.71
N ILE A 131 -15.33 -20.32 -1.23
CA ILE A 131 -15.18 -19.85 0.13
C ILE A 131 -16.39 -20.22 0.98
N THR A 132 -16.16 -20.80 2.16
CA THR A 132 -17.20 -21.00 3.18
C THR A 132 -17.18 -19.79 4.11
N VAL A 133 -18.31 -19.10 4.18
CA VAL A 133 -18.49 -17.90 4.99
C VAL A 133 -19.29 -18.27 6.23
N TYR A 134 -18.70 -18.11 7.41
CA TYR A 134 -19.26 -18.46 8.72
C TYR A 134 -19.91 -17.26 9.41
N GLY A 135 -20.97 -17.52 10.16
CA GLY A 135 -21.65 -16.50 10.93
C GLY A 135 -22.68 -17.09 11.90
N ASN A 136 -23.31 -16.22 12.68
CA ASN A 136 -24.37 -16.61 13.59
C ASN A 136 -25.75 -16.40 12.96
N LEU A 137 -26.75 -17.15 13.43
CA LEU A 137 -28.12 -16.98 12.94
C LEU A 137 -28.66 -15.56 13.16
N SER A 138 -28.18 -14.87 14.19
CA SER A 138 -28.52 -13.48 14.47
C SER A 138 -27.95 -12.49 13.44
N GLU A 139 -26.98 -12.89 12.65
CA GLU A 139 -26.35 -12.08 11.59
C GLU A 139 -27.01 -12.29 10.23
N ALA A 140 -28.03 -13.16 10.15
CA ALA A 140 -28.77 -13.34 8.91
C ALA A 140 -29.42 -12.01 8.47
N GLY A 141 -29.16 -11.63 7.22
CA GLY A 141 -29.54 -10.34 6.65
C GLY A 141 -28.46 -9.26 6.74
N SER A 142 -27.37 -9.49 7.46
CA SER A 142 -26.23 -8.57 7.51
C SER A 142 -25.37 -8.63 6.24
N THR A 143 -24.71 -7.53 5.95
CA THR A 143 -23.77 -7.43 4.82
C THR A 143 -22.40 -7.92 5.23
N PHE A 144 -21.82 -8.79 4.40
CA PHE A 144 -20.44 -9.27 4.52
C PHE A 144 -19.61 -8.76 3.34
N THR A 145 -18.39 -8.37 3.60
CA THR A 145 -17.45 -7.81 2.63
C THR A 145 -16.35 -8.81 2.29
N PHE A 146 -15.56 -8.50 1.27
CA PHE A 146 -14.44 -9.32 0.85
C PHE A 146 -13.16 -8.49 0.74
N LYS A 147 -12.03 -9.17 0.97
CA LYS A 147 -10.68 -8.67 0.61
C LYS A 147 -9.94 -9.79 -0.11
N TYR A 148 -9.05 -9.37 -0.98
CA TYR A 148 -8.22 -10.28 -1.76
C TYR A 148 -6.74 -9.94 -1.57
N TYR A 149 -5.93 -10.94 -1.25
CA TYR A 149 -4.47 -10.83 -1.23
C TYR A 149 -3.91 -11.47 -2.49
N SER A 150 -3.11 -10.72 -3.23
CA SER A 150 -2.32 -11.24 -4.35
C SER A 150 -0.88 -11.44 -3.90
N ASP A 151 -0.42 -12.69 -3.95
CA ASP A 151 0.96 -13.03 -3.63
C ASP A 151 1.95 -12.41 -4.62
N SER A 152 1.61 -12.39 -5.91
CA SER A 152 2.47 -11.81 -6.94
C SER A 152 2.66 -10.30 -6.82
N LEU A 153 1.71 -9.59 -6.21
CA LEU A 153 1.75 -8.14 -5.99
C LEU A 153 2.06 -7.78 -4.53
N TYR A 154 2.14 -8.76 -3.63
CA TYR A 154 2.30 -8.57 -2.18
C TYR A 154 1.32 -7.54 -1.60
N SER A 155 0.09 -7.53 -2.11
CA SER A 155 -0.89 -6.48 -1.81
C SER A 155 -2.26 -7.04 -1.49
N VAL A 156 -2.97 -6.35 -0.59
CA VAL A 156 -4.38 -6.59 -0.27
C VAL A 156 -5.25 -5.60 -1.03
N PHE A 157 -6.27 -6.12 -1.68
CA PHE A 157 -7.25 -5.35 -2.43
C PHE A 157 -8.61 -5.44 -1.73
N ASP A 158 -9.25 -4.29 -1.55
CA ASP A 158 -10.66 -4.24 -1.17
C ASP A 158 -11.51 -4.62 -2.37
N ILE A 159 -12.52 -5.46 -2.12
CA ILE A 159 -13.47 -5.91 -3.13
C ILE A 159 -14.74 -5.08 -3.03
N ALA A 160 -15.21 -4.59 -4.17
CA ALA A 160 -16.37 -3.70 -4.23
C ALA A 160 -17.69 -4.41 -3.89
N GLU A 161 -17.81 -5.68 -4.29
CA GLU A 161 -19.02 -6.45 -4.07
C GLU A 161 -19.10 -6.99 -2.65
N THR A 162 -20.35 -7.12 -2.20
CA THR A 162 -20.71 -7.65 -0.90
C THR A 162 -21.77 -8.73 -1.04
N ILE A 163 -21.95 -9.53 -0.02
CA ILE A 163 -23.08 -10.46 0.07
C ILE A 163 -23.97 -10.14 1.27
N VAL A 164 -25.26 -10.47 1.13
CA VAL A 164 -26.16 -10.55 2.29
C VAL A 164 -26.07 -11.97 2.84
N PHE A 165 -25.63 -12.11 4.08
CA PHE A 165 -25.50 -13.40 4.74
C PHE A 165 -26.87 -14.03 4.96
N ALA A 166 -27.17 -15.12 4.25
CA ALA A 166 -28.48 -15.77 4.27
C ALA A 166 -28.34 -17.31 4.36
N PRO A 167 -27.77 -17.83 5.47
CA PRO A 167 -27.50 -19.27 5.60
C PRO A 167 -28.78 -20.09 5.61
N PRO A 168 -28.78 -21.30 5.07
CA PRO A 168 -27.66 -21.99 4.44
C PRO A 168 -27.55 -21.78 2.92
N ALA A 169 -28.16 -20.72 2.38
CA ALA A 169 -28.16 -20.47 0.94
C ALA A 169 -26.76 -20.21 0.41
N ALA A 170 -26.39 -20.87 -0.68
CA ALA A 170 -25.15 -20.59 -1.40
C ALA A 170 -25.31 -19.36 -2.32
N VAL A 171 -24.21 -18.66 -2.56
CA VAL A 171 -24.11 -17.54 -3.48
C VAL A 171 -23.17 -17.93 -4.63
N GLY A 172 -23.69 -17.89 -5.86
CA GLY A 172 -22.96 -18.27 -7.04
C GLY A 172 -22.72 -19.78 -7.16
N ASP A 173 -22.38 -20.21 -8.35
CA ASP A 173 -21.93 -21.57 -8.69
C ASP A 173 -21.00 -21.51 -9.94
N VAL A 174 -20.51 -22.64 -10.43
CA VAL A 174 -19.61 -22.69 -11.59
C VAL A 174 -20.24 -22.27 -12.92
N MET A 175 -21.57 -22.13 -12.98
CA MET A 175 -22.30 -21.65 -14.16
C MET A 175 -22.64 -20.17 -14.07
N ASP A 176 -22.74 -19.64 -12.84
CA ASP A 176 -23.05 -18.25 -12.52
C ASP A 176 -22.30 -17.83 -11.23
N PRO A 177 -20.95 -17.73 -11.30
CA PRO A 177 -20.15 -17.35 -10.15
C PRO A 177 -20.36 -15.89 -9.77
N LEU A 178 -20.20 -15.58 -8.49
CA LEU A 178 -20.14 -14.19 -8.02
C LEU A 178 -18.89 -13.52 -8.60
N MET A 179 -19.06 -12.41 -9.30
CA MET A 179 -17.93 -11.60 -9.78
C MET A 179 -17.51 -10.66 -8.68
N LEU A 180 -16.25 -10.73 -8.28
CA LEU A 180 -15.64 -9.90 -7.25
C LEU A 180 -14.60 -9.00 -7.90
N HIS A 181 -14.75 -7.68 -7.80
CA HIS A 181 -13.86 -6.71 -8.43
C HIS A 181 -13.11 -5.90 -7.40
N GLY A 182 -11.79 -5.87 -7.52
CA GLY A 182 -10.90 -4.98 -6.80
C GLY A 182 -10.15 -4.08 -7.77
N SER A 183 -9.57 -3.03 -7.21
CA SER A 183 -8.69 -2.13 -7.94
C SER A 183 -7.37 -1.97 -7.18
N SER A 184 -6.28 -1.90 -7.91
CA SER A 184 -4.97 -1.56 -7.35
C SER A 184 -4.87 -0.10 -6.95
N THR A 185 -5.84 0.72 -7.37
CA THR A 185 -5.84 2.14 -7.10
C THR A 185 -7.03 2.57 -6.25
N VAL A 186 -6.80 3.62 -5.47
CA VAL A 186 -7.81 4.35 -4.70
C VAL A 186 -7.90 5.78 -5.21
N ASP A 187 -9.09 6.38 -5.09
CA ASP A 187 -9.31 7.79 -5.36
C ASP A 187 -9.33 8.59 -4.06
N VAL A 188 -8.32 9.42 -3.87
CA VAL A 188 -8.29 10.41 -2.79
C VAL A 188 -9.02 11.66 -3.26
N VAL A 189 -10.19 11.92 -2.68
CA VAL A 189 -11.01 13.09 -3.03
C VAL A 189 -10.82 14.18 -1.99
N LEU A 190 -10.23 15.31 -2.39
CA LEU A 190 -10.04 16.48 -1.55
C LEU A 190 -11.04 17.56 -1.96
N SER A 191 -11.95 17.94 -1.06
CA SER A 191 -12.81 19.11 -1.23
C SER A 191 -12.10 20.32 -0.70
N LEU A 192 -11.73 21.24 -1.59
CA LEU A 192 -10.91 22.40 -1.32
C LEU A 192 -11.78 23.67 -1.26
N ALA A 193 -11.67 24.40 -0.18
CA ALA A 193 -12.34 25.68 -0.01
C ALA A 193 -11.46 26.84 -0.45
N THR A 194 -12.07 27.97 -0.79
CA THR A 194 -11.37 29.24 -1.01
C THR A 194 -10.50 29.62 0.18
N GLY A 195 -9.26 30.01 -0.05
CA GLY A 195 -8.28 30.30 0.97
C GLY A 195 -7.40 29.10 1.32
N TRP A 196 -6.98 28.98 2.57
CA TRP A 196 -6.05 27.95 3.01
C TRP A 196 -6.74 26.61 3.26
N ASN A 197 -6.13 25.53 2.78
CA ASN A 197 -6.52 24.13 2.99
C ASN A 197 -5.30 23.35 3.51
N TRP A 198 -5.48 22.59 4.58
CA TRP A 198 -4.50 21.62 5.04
C TRP A 198 -4.80 20.30 4.38
N ILE A 199 -3.88 19.83 3.55
CA ILE A 199 -4.06 18.64 2.74
C ILE A 199 -2.97 17.61 3.01
N SER A 200 -3.31 16.34 2.89
CA SER A 200 -2.39 15.22 2.71
C SER A 200 -2.95 14.28 1.64
N ILE A 201 -2.07 13.58 0.92
CA ILE A 201 -2.46 12.64 -0.13
C ILE A 201 -1.97 11.27 0.32
N ASN A 202 -2.89 10.38 0.67
CA ASN A 202 -2.61 9.03 1.13
C ASN A 202 -2.75 7.99 0.00
N ALA A 203 -2.28 8.35 -1.18
CA ALA A 203 -2.16 7.47 -2.33
C ALA A 203 -0.78 7.62 -2.96
N VAL A 204 -0.14 6.51 -3.26
CA VAL A 204 1.13 6.45 -4.00
C VAL A 204 0.83 6.55 -5.48
N THR A 205 1.35 7.57 -6.12
CA THR A 205 1.17 7.78 -7.56
C THR A 205 2.47 7.48 -8.31
N GLY A 206 2.37 7.24 -9.61
CA GLY A 206 3.57 7.05 -10.43
C GLY A 206 4.37 8.35 -10.68
N ASN A 207 3.85 9.50 -10.24
CA ASN A 207 4.48 10.80 -10.38
C ASN A 207 3.98 11.77 -9.32
N ASP A 208 4.77 11.96 -8.27
CA ASP A 208 4.44 12.79 -7.10
C ASP A 208 4.74 14.28 -7.29
N SER A 209 5.08 14.71 -8.52
CA SER A 209 5.36 16.12 -8.79
C SER A 209 4.10 17.00 -8.64
N LEU A 210 4.28 18.25 -8.20
CA LEU A 210 3.18 19.22 -8.09
C LEU A 210 2.42 19.40 -9.40
N HIS A 211 3.12 19.34 -10.54
CA HIS A 211 2.48 19.45 -11.86
C HIS A 211 1.54 18.27 -12.15
N SER A 212 1.92 17.07 -11.71
CA SER A 212 1.08 15.87 -11.88
C SER A 212 -0.10 15.88 -10.92
N LEU A 213 0.16 16.08 -9.64
CA LEU A 213 -0.84 15.95 -8.58
C LEU A 213 -1.83 17.12 -8.53
N LEU A 214 -1.32 18.35 -8.61
CA LEU A 214 -2.11 19.57 -8.47
C LEU A 214 -2.41 20.28 -9.79
N GLY A 215 -1.89 19.74 -10.91
CA GLY A 215 -2.15 20.27 -12.25
C GLY A 215 -3.64 20.43 -12.61
N PRO A 216 -4.53 19.50 -12.22
CA PRO A 216 -5.96 19.63 -12.48
C PRO A 216 -6.62 20.90 -11.89
N LEU A 217 -6.08 21.44 -10.79
CA LEU A 217 -6.58 22.68 -10.17
C LEU A 217 -6.28 23.93 -11.01
N GLY A 218 -5.25 23.88 -11.86
CA GLY A 218 -4.85 24.99 -12.73
C GLY A 218 -4.74 26.32 -11.97
N ALA A 219 -5.25 27.38 -12.58
CA ALA A 219 -5.27 28.74 -12.00
C ALA A 219 -6.19 28.90 -10.78
N GLY A 220 -6.95 27.87 -10.39
CA GLY A 220 -7.75 27.84 -9.16
C GLY A 220 -6.88 27.77 -7.91
N ALA A 221 -5.71 27.16 -8.01
CA ALA A 221 -4.72 27.15 -6.94
C ALA A 221 -3.75 28.33 -7.09
N GLU A 222 -3.16 28.78 -5.99
CA GLU A 222 -2.27 29.95 -5.95
C GLU A 222 -0.89 29.64 -5.38
N TYR A 223 -0.85 28.89 -4.27
CA TYR A 223 0.37 28.69 -3.48
C TYR A 223 0.27 27.40 -2.68
N ILE A 224 1.40 26.72 -2.54
CA ILE A 224 1.53 25.56 -1.65
C ILE A 224 2.84 25.62 -0.88
N THR A 225 2.80 25.17 0.39
CA THR A 225 4.01 25.10 1.24
C THR A 225 4.01 23.82 2.06
N SER A 226 5.22 23.27 2.26
CA SER A 226 5.51 22.23 3.24
C SER A 226 6.06 22.83 4.53
N GLN A 227 6.25 22.01 5.55
CA GLN A 227 6.90 22.43 6.78
C GLN A 227 8.42 22.68 6.57
N TYR A 228 9.09 21.84 5.78
CA TYR A 228 10.55 21.84 5.65
C TYR A 228 11.07 21.97 4.20
N ASP A 229 10.30 21.52 3.19
CA ASP A 229 10.78 21.41 1.80
C ASP A 229 10.54 22.68 0.97
N GLY A 230 10.02 23.72 1.63
CA GLY A 230 9.80 25.01 1.02
C GLY A 230 8.39 25.18 0.44
N PHE A 231 8.31 25.90 -0.68
CA PHE A 231 7.04 26.30 -1.26
C PHE A 231 7.09 26.41 -2.78
N SER A 232 5.91 26.44 -3.41
CA SER A 232 5.74 26.76 -4.83
C SER A 232 4.52 27.64 -5.07
N ASN A 233 4.60 28.51 -6.09
CA ASN A 233 3.49 29.31 -6.60
C ASN A 233 3.01 28.76 -7.93
N TYR A 234 1.74 28.93 -8.21
CA TYR A 234 1.17 28.62 -9.52
C TYR A 234 1.21 29.83 -10.46
N TYR A 235 1.67 29.63 -11.67
CA TYR A 235 1.72 30.63 -12.74
C TYR A 235 1.00 30.11 -13.98
N ASP A 236 0.09 30.89 -14.57
CA ASP A 236 -0.78 30.47 -15.67
C ASP A 236 -0.01 29.89 -16.88
N ASP A 237 1.17 30.44 -17.19
CA ASP A 237 1.98 30.03 -18.35
C ASP A 237 2.97 28.88 -18.05
N TYR A 238 3.26 28.61 -16.77
CA TYR A 238 4.37 27.71 -16.36
C TYR A 238 3.95 26.62 -15.36
N GLY A 239 2.73 26.72 -14.78
CA GLY A 239 2.28 25.84 -13.72
C GLY A 239 2.99 26.14 -12.39
N TRP A 240 3.29 25.09 -11.61
CA TRP A 240 3.93 25.21 -10.30
C TRP A 240 5.42 25.49 -10.41
N TYR A 241 5.89 26.51 -9.71
CA TYR A 241 7.30 26.90 -9.68
C TYR A 241 7.72 27.36 -8.26
N GLY A 242 8.79 26.75 -7.75
CA GLY A 242 9.37 26.99 -6.43
C GLY A 242 10.36 25.93 -6.00
N SER A 243 10.68 25.90 -4.71
CA SER A 243 11.57 24.88 -4.12
C SER A 243 10.84 23.57 -3.81
N LEU A 244 9.55 23.63 -3.53
CA LEU A 244 8.71 22.42 -3.35
C LEU A 244 8.33 21.90 -4.74
N VAL A 245 8.80 20.71 -5.07
CA VAL A 245 8.64 20.11 -6.42
C VAL A 245 7.70 18.91 -6.44
N GLY A 246 7.45 18.27 -5.29
CA GLY A 246 6.62 17.08 -5.13
C GLY A 246 5.95 17.04 -3.76
N LEU A 247 5.07 16.05 -3.58
CA LEU A 247 4.35 15.79 -2.32
C LEU A 247 4.66 14.38 -1.85
N ASP A 248 5.00 14.24 -0.56
CA ASP A 248 5.21 12.98 0.12
C ASP A 248 3.94 12.58 0.88
N VAL A 249 3.60 11.29 0.88
CA VAL A 249 2.41 10.76 1.55
C VAL A 249 2.45 10.96 3.07
N GLU A 250 3.65 10.98 3.66
CA GLU A 250 3.87 11.12 5.11
C GLU A 250 3.59 12.56 5.61
N ALA A 251 3.56 13.54 4.71
CA ALA A 251 3.52 14.95 5.05
C ALA A 251 2.14 15.58 4.84
N MET A 252 1.87 16.63 5.61
CA MET A 252 0.78 17.56 5.38
C MET A 252 1.33 18.84 4.72
N TYR A 253 0.51 19.43 3.86
CA TYR A 253 0.82 20.67 3.14
C TYR A 253 -0.27 21.69 3.36
N MET A 254 0.08 22.98 3.24
CA MET A 254 -0.88 24.07 3.22
C MET A 254 -1.02 24.58 1.78
N LEU A 255 -2.21 24.36 1.20
CA LEU A 255 -2.58 24.78 -0.16
C LEU A 255 -3.52 25.98 -0.11
N GLN A 256 -3.20 27.05 -0.83
CA GLN A 256 -4.03 28.22 -0.97
C GLN A 256 -4.82 28.21 -2.29
N MET A 257 -6.14 28.30 -2.19
CA MET A 257 -7.08 28.28 -3.31
C MET A 257 -7.73 29.66 -3.53
N LYS A 258 -7.93 30.03 -4.79
CA LYS A 258 -8.65 31.25 -5.18
C LYS A 258 -10.17 31.08 -5.15
N HIS A 259 -10.65 29.88 -5.37
CA HIS A 259 -12.06 29.50 -5.31
C HIS A 259 -12.19 28.05 -4.86
N ASP A 260 -13.41 27.64 -4.48
CA ASP A 260 -13.71 26.27 -4.10
C ASP A 260 -13.53 25.34 -5.31
N ASP A 261 -12.95 24.13 -5.07
CA ASP A 261 -12.74 23.12 -6.10
C ASP A 261 -12.67 21.73 -5.46
N ASN A 262 -12.65 20.67 -6.28
CA ASN A 262 -12.39 19.31 -5.87
C ASN A 262 -11.18 18.77 -6.63
N LEU A 263 -10.27 18.17 -5.89
CA LEU A 263 -9.12 17.44 -6.45
C LEU A 263 -9.34 15.93 -6.24
N VAL A 264 -9.20 15.15 -7.29
CA VAL A 264 -9.17 13.68 -7.20
C VAL A 264 -7.76 13.23 -7.58
N VAL A 265 -7.13 12.51 -6.68
CA VAL A 265 -5.82 11.88 -6.91
C VAL A 265 -6.00 10.37 -6.87
N THR A 266 -5.76 9.72 -8.01
CA THR A 266 -5.82 8.26 -8.13
C THR A 266 -4.42 7.67 -7.97
N GLY A 267 -4.27 6.70 -7.08
CA GLY A 267 -3.00 6.01 -6.84
C GLY A 267 -3.21 4.71 -6.06
N MET A 268 -2.13 3.98 -5.79
CA MET A 268 -2.20 2.83 -4.89
C MET A 268 -2.38 3.30 -3.44
N ALA A 269 -3.16 2.55 -2.66
CA ALA A 269 -3.29 2.80 -1.22
C ALA A 269 -1.91 2.72 -0.55
N VAL A 270 -1.65 3.62 0.41
CA VAL A 270 -0.41 3.56 1.20
C VAL A 270 -0.48 2.37 2.15
N ASP A 271 0.57 1.54 2.18
CA ASP A 271 0.74 0.56 3.24
C ASP A 271 1.20 1.25 4.53
N VAL A 272 0.26 1.40 5.45
CA VAL A 272 0.49 2.11 6.72
C VAL A 272 1.55 1.42 7.59
N ALA A 273 1.65 0.08 7.51
CA ALA A 273 2.57 -0.70 8.33
C ALA A 273 4.03 -0.49 7.92
N SER A 274 4.28 -0.30 6.63
CA SER A 274 5.62 -0.11 6.07
C SER A 274 6.01 1.35 5.84
N THR A 275 5.10 2.32 6.11
CA THR A 275 5.33 3.75 5.89
C THR A 275 5.36 4.52 7.22
N PRO A 276 6.47 4.48 7.98
CA PRO A 276 6.58 5.16 9.26
C PRO A 276 6.76 6.66 9.07
N ILE A 277 5.95 7.47 9.77
CA ILE A 277 6.12 8.94 9.78
C ILE A 277 7.16 9.31 10.82
N SER A 278 8.24 9.98 10.39
CA SER A 278 9.29 10.48 11.29
C SER A 278 8.82 11.74 12.02
N LEU A 279 8.84 11.70 13.36
CA LEU A 279 8.44 12.83 14.21
C LEU A 279 9.64 13.45 14.91
N PHE A 280 9.68 14.78 14.98
CA PHE A 280 10.72 15.57 15.63
C PHE A 280 10.16 16.37 16.81
N GLU A 281 11.02 16.83 17.71
CA GLU A 281 10.63 17.73 18.80
C GLU A 281 9.99 19.01 18.23
N GLY A 282 8.83 19.39 18.78
CA GLY A 282 8.05 20.55 18.35
C GLY A 282 6.88 20.19 17.45
N TRP A 283 6.53 21.08 16.53
CA TRP A 283 5.42 20.88 15.60
C TRP A 283 5.83 20.00 14.42
N ASN A 284 4.97 19.05 14.06
CA ASN A 284 5.08 18.19 12.89
C ASN A 284 3.81 18.30 12.04
N TRP A 285 3.97 18.53 10.75
CA TRP A 285 2.90 18.52 9.78
C TRP A 285 2.84 17.14 9.15
N ILE A 286 1.93 16.32 9.63
CA ILE A 286 1.85 14.89 9.28
C ILE A 286 0.70 14.61 8.33
N GLY A 287 0.90 13.68 7.41
CA GLY A 287 -0.14 13.05 6.61
C GLY A 287 -0.97 12.07 7.45
N TYR A 288 -2.17 11.76 6.98
CA TYR A 288 -2.98 10.67 7.49
C TYR A 288 -2.98 9.55 6.44
N LEU A 289 -2.25 8.48 6.69
CA LEU A 289 -1.97 7.42 5.71
C LEU A 289 -3.13 6.45 5.49
N PRO A 290 -3.92 6.04 6.53
CA PRO A 290 -5.01 5.09 6.35
C PRO A 290 -6.07 5.59 5.37
N GLN A 291 -6.72 4.66 4.65
CA GLN A 291 -7.86 4.99 3.77
C GLN A 291 -9.15 5.23 4.56
N GLU A 292 -9.27 4.59 5.71
CA GLU A 292 -10.44 4.71 6.59
C GLU A 292 -10.15 5.66 7.75
N SER A 293 -11.18 6.39 8.18
CA SER A 293 -11.10 7.25 9.36
C SER A 293 -11.06 6.42 10.64
N ASP A 294 -10.24 6.84 11.61
CA ASP A 294 -10.12 6.17 12.89
C ASP A 294 -10.16 7.17 14.04
N THR A 295 -10.31 6.66 15.27
CA THR A 295 -10.18 7.48 16.47
C THR A 295 -8.74 7.95 16.68
N LEU A 296 -8.53 9.15 17.21
CA LEU A 296 -7.18 9.66 17.48
C LEU A 296 -6.38 8.74 18.39
N HIS A 297 -7.05 8.13 19.39
CA HIS A 297 -6.40 7.21 20.32
C HIS A 297 -5.81 5.98 19.62
N HIS A 298 -6.52 5.44 18.65
CA HIS A 298 -6.05 4.27 17.88
C HIS A 298 -5.04 4.69 16.81
N ALA A 299 -5.34 5.72 16.03
CA ALA A 299 -4.48 6.20 14.95
C ALA A 299 -3.09 6.70 15.44
N LEU A 300 -3.00 7.22 16.67
CA LEU A 300 -1.76 7.73 17.26
C LEU A 300 -1.22 6.84 18.39
N SER A 301 -1.70 5.61 18.51
CA SER A 301 -1.31 4.69 19.59
C SER A 301 0.19 4.41 19.64
N SER A 302 0.87 4.41 18.49
CA SER A 302 2.33 4.20 18.41
C SER A 302 3.15 5.39 18.94
N VAL A 303 2.56 6.60 19.00
CA VAL A 303 3.25 7.81 19.49
C VAL A 303 3.17 7.90 21.01
N GLY A 304 2.07 7.45 21.62
CA GLY A 304 1.84 7.46 23.06
C GLY A 304 2.07 8.84 23.70
N ASP A 305 2.82 8.89 24.80
CA ASP A 305 3.19 10.10 25.54
C ASP A 305 4.25 10.97 24.84
N GLY A 306 4.75 10.55 23.68
CA GLY A 306 5.64 11.35 22.83
C GLY A 306 4.96 12.57 22.22
N ALA A 307 3.62 12.57 22.08
CA ALA A 307 2.86 13.72 21.58
C ALA A 307 2.05 14.36 22.72
N THR A 308 2.02 15.69 22.76
CA THR A 308 1.26 16.43 23.78
C THR A 308 -0.02 17.05 23.22
N TYR A 309 -0.08 17.29 21.92
CA TYR A 309 -1.15 18.05 21.31
C TYR A 309 -1.28 17.73 19.81
N ILE A 310 -2.51 17.62 19.32
CA ILE A 310 -2.82 17.54 17.89
C ILE A 310 -3.94 18.53 17.54
N THR A 311 -3.87 19.10 16.35
CA THR A 311 -4.90 19.99 15.82
C THR A 311 -5.17 19.69 14.35
N SER A 312 -6.39 19.91 13.91
CA SER A 312 -6.80 19.90 12.53
C SER A 312 -7.31 21.28 12.11
N GLN A 313 -7.44 21.51 10.81
CA GLN A 313 -7.93 22.78 10.30
C GLN A 313 -9.37 23.09 10.74
N TYR A 314 -10.25 22.09 10.73
CA TYR A 314 -11.69 22.27 10.93
C TYR A 314 -12.27 21.56 12.15
N ASN A 315 -11.63 20.45 12.59
CA ASN A 315 -12.18 19.58 13.63
C ASN A 315 -11.67 19.90 15.04
N GLY A 316 -10.95 21.04 15.18
CA GLY A 316 -10.45 21.48 16.48
C GLY A 316 -9.14 20.80 16.89
N PHE A 317 -9.00 20.54 18.19
CA PHE A 317 -7.76 20.03 18.77
C PHE A 317 -8.03 19.00 19.86
N SER A 318 -7.00 18.20 20.17
CA SER A 318 -6.96 17.32 21.32
C SER A 318 -5.61 17.39 22.02
N ASN A 319 -5.63 17.26 23.34
CA ASN A 319 -4.44 17.11 24.16
C ASN A 319 -4.29 15.62 24.54
N TYR A 320 -3.06 15.16 24.63
CA TYR A 320 -2.77 13.85 25.22
C TYR A 320 -2.74 13.98 26.73
N TYR A 321 -3.40 13.04 27.41
CA TYR A 321 -3.38 12.88 28.86
C TYR A 321 -2.98 11.45 29.18
N ASP A 322 -1.91 11.29 29.96
CA ASP A 322 -1.44 9.98 30.43
C ASP A 322 -2.49 9.34 31.35
N GLY A 323 -2.91 8.12 31.04
CA GLY A 323 -3.85 7.33 31.87
C GLY A 323 -5.33 7.43 31.50
N PHE A 324 -5.70 7.96 30.33
CA PHE A 324 -7.07 7.96 29.79
C PHE A 324 -7.16 7.26 28.44
#